data_3a1a48d9a6e20110967044108bf40cf5
#
_entry.id   3a1a48d9a6e20110967044108bf40cf5
#
_cell.length_a   1.000
_cell.length_b   1.000
_cell.length_c   1.000
_cell.angle_alpha   90.00
_cell.angle_beta   90.00
_cell.angle_gamma   90.00
#
_symmetry.space_group_name_H-M   'P 1'
#
loop_
_entity.id
_entity.type
_entity.pdbx_description
1 polymer ?
#
loop_
_entity_poly.entity_id
_entity_poly.type
_entity_poly.pdbx_seq_one_letter_code
_entity_poly.pdbx_strand_id
1 'polypeptide(L)'
;RDRSAAVREAVLIRAGGLCELCNEPGFVTVAGSIYLETHHVVPLAENGPDLPSNVVAICPQDHRRAHYAAERDEIAIRLTAILDSKGATMAHQSYAT
;
A
#
# COMPACT_ATOMS: atom_id res chain seq x y z
N ARG A 1 -3.36 17.77 -3.04
CA ARG A 1 -2.14 17.46 -2.33
C ARG A 1 -1.37 16.38 -3.05
N ASP A 2 -0.11 16.66 -3.34
CA ASP A 2 0.72 15.76 -4.12
C ASP A 2 1.18 14.56 -3.30
N ARG A 3 1.23 13.40 -3.96
CA ARG A 3 1.75 12.19 -3.36
C ARG A 3 3.20 12.02 -3.78
N SER A 4 4.00 11.51 -2.88
CA SER A 4 5.42 11.30 -3.15
C SER A 4 5.64 10.13 -4.09
N ALA A 5 6.33 10.37 -5.20
CA ALA A 5 6.72 9.31 -6.12
C ALA A 5 7.71 8.35 -5.44
N ALA A 6 8.57 8.86 -4.56
CA ALA A 6 9.53 8.04 -3.86
C ALA A 6 8.84 7.07 -2.90
N VAL A 7 7.80 7.52 -2.21
CA VAL A 7 7.02 6.65 -1.32
C VAL A 7 6.33 5.56 -2.13
N ARG A 8 5.71 5.93 -3.24
CA ARG A 8 5.05 4.97 -4.11
C ARG A 8 6.01 3.90 -4.59
N GLU A 9 7.19 4.31 -5.05
CA GLU A 9 8.19 3.37 -5.54
C GLU A 9 8.65 2.43 -4.43
N ALA A 10 8.93 2.96 -3.24
CA ALA A 10 9.37 2.15 -2.11
C ALA A 10 8.34 1.10 -1.75
N VAL A 11 7.06 1.48 -1.77
CA VAL A 11 5.95 0.58 -1.43
C VAL A 11 5.82 -0.53 -2.50
N LEU A 12 5.93 -0.17 -3.77
CA LEU A 12 5.86 -1.15 -4.86
C LEU A 12 7.03 -2.14 -4.81
N ILE A 13 8.22 -1.65 -4.47
CA ILE A 13 9.39 -2.52 -4.30
C ILE A 13 9.15 -3.48 -3.13
N ARG A 14 8.65 -2.97 -2.00
CA ARG A 14 8.36 -3.82 -0.85
C ARG A 14 7.35 -4.91 -1.20
N ALA A 15 6.33 -4.57 -1.97
CA ALA A 15 5.29 -5.53 -2.35
C ALA A 15 5.82 -6.65 -3.24
N GLY A 16 6.86 -6.37 -4.03
CA GLY A 16 7.48 -7.39 -4.86
C GLY A 16 6.55 -7.99 -5.90
N GLY A 17 5.62 -7.19 -6.40
CA GLY A 17 4.69 -7.64 -7.43
C GLY A 17 3.44 -8.35 -6.91
N LEU A 18 3.31 -8.50 -5.59
CA LEU A 18 2.16 -9.17 -4.98
C LEU A 18 1.30 -8.15 -4.24
N CYS A 19 -0.03 -8.30 -4.38
CA CYS A 19 -0.96 -7.51 -3.58
C CYS A 19 -0.66 -7.73 -2.09
N GLU A 20 -0.45 -6.66 -1.34
CA GLU A 20 -0.09 -6.80 0.07
C GLU A 20 -1.25 -7.25 0.94
N LEU A 21 -2.47 -7.23 0.43
CA LEU A 21 -3.63 -7.71 1.17
C LEU A 21 -3.94 -9.18 0.87
N CYS A 22 -4.08 -9.55 -0.41
CA CYS A 22 -4.50 -10.90 -0.77
C CYS A 22 -3.38 -11.79 -1.28
N ASN A 23 -2.18 -11.24 -1.48
CA ASN A 23 -0.97 -11.94 -1.95
C ASN A 23 -1.07 -12.46 -3.38
N GLU A 24 -2.09 -12.07 -4.14
CA GLU A 24 -2.14 -12.42 -5.55
C GLU A 24 -1.22 -11.52 -6.35
N PRO A 25 -0.58 -12.04 -7.40
CA PRO A 25 0.27 -11.19 -8.22
C PRO A 25 -0.55 -10.15 -8.98
N GLY A 26 0.04 -8.97 -9.17
CA GLY A 26 -0.53 -7.98 -10.06
C GLY A 26 -0.44 -8.47 -11.50
N PHE A 27 -1.27 -7.90 -12.38
CA PHE A 27 -1.19 -8.28 -13.79
C PHE A 27 -0.02 -7.57 -14.48
N VAL A 28 0.42 -8.14 -15.59
CA VAL A 28 1.52 -7.56 -16.37
C VAL A 28 0.95 -6.57 -17.37
N THR A 29 1.49 -5.35 -17.37
CA THR A 29 1.05 -4.29 -18.27
C THR A 29 1.66 -4.46 -19.66
N VAL A 30 1.16 -3.67 -20.64
CA VAL A 30 1.74 -3.68 -21.98
C VAL A 30 3.21 -3.29 -21.98
N ALA A 31 3.65 -2.52 -20.98
CA ALA A 31 5.05 -2.12 -20.85
C ALA A 31 5.90 -3.18 -20.16
N GLY A 32 5.32 -4.28 -19.73
CA GLY A 32 6.05 -5.37 -19.09
C GLY A 32 6.23 -5.21 -17.58
N SER A 33 5.60 -4.21 -16.97
CA SER A 33 5.67 -4.01 -15.53
C SER A 33 4.46 -4.66 -14.85
N ILE A 34 4.58 -4.88 -13.53
CA ILE A 34 3.48 -5.45 -12.76
C ILE A 34 2.62 -4.32 -12.21
N TYR A 35 1.31 -4.44 -12.40
CA TYR A 35 0.37 -3.39 -12.00
C TYR A 35 -0.18 -3.65 -10.61
N LEU A 36 0.04 -2.69 -9.72
CA LEU A 36 -0.61 -2.62 -8.41
C LEU A 36 -0.91 -1.14 -8.16
N GLU A 37 -1.89 -0.89 -7.30
CA GLU A 37 -2.26 0.47 -6.94
C GLU A 37 -1.81 0.74 -5.51
N THR A 38 -1.47 1.99 -5.22
CA THR A 38 -1.09 2.36 -3.87
C THR A 38 -2.29 2.99 -3.15
N HIS A 39 -2.39 2.70 -1.85
CA HIS A 39 -3.53 3.11 -1.04
C HIS A 39 -3.04 3.58 0.32
N HIS A 40 -3.47 4.79 0.73
CA HIS A 40 -3.18 5.31 2.06
C HIS A 40 -4.20 4.74 3.04
N VAL A 41 -3.74 3.98 4.03
CA VAL A 41 -4.65 3.34 4.98
C VAL A 41 -5.37 4.40 5.80
N VAL A 42 -4.63 5.39 6.31
CA VAL A 42 -5.25 6.61 6.84
C VAL A 42 -5.20 7.62 5.71
N PRO A 43 -6.36 8.11 5.22
CA PRO A 43 -6.38 9.00 4.07
C PRO A 43 -5.59 10.28 4.29
N LEU A 44 -5.01 10.80 3.21
CA LEU A 44 -4.31 12.10 3.26
C LEU A 44 -5.23 13.21 3.79
N ALA A 45 -6.51 13.16 3.40
CA ALA A 45 -7.50 14.14 3.84
C ALA A 45 -7.73 14.10 5.36
N GLU A 46 -7.36 12.99 6.00
CA GLU A 46 -7.49 12.82 7.46
C GLU A 46 -6.12 12.87 8.13
N ASN A 47 -5.20 13.56 7.51
CA ASN A 47 -3.84 13.74 8.01
C ASN A 47 -3.02 12.45 8.07
N GLY A 48 -3.39 11.46 7.26
CA GLY A 48 -2.58 10.26 7.12
C GLY A 48 -1.24 10.61 6.49
N PRO A 49 -0.14 10.07 7.00
CA PRO A 49 1.17 10.40 6.45
C PRO A 49 1.39 9.75 5.09
N ASP A 50 2.08 10.47 4.21
CA ASP A 50 2.51 9.92 2.93
C ASP A 50 3.87 9.26 3.13
N LEU A 51 3.85 8.11 3.80
CA LEU A 51 5.04 7.35 4.17
C LEU A 51 4.76 5.87 3.94
N PRO A 52 5.79 5.06 3.70
CA PRO A 52 5.58 3.61 3.52
C PRO A 52 4.88 2.95 4.69
N SER A 53 4.97 3.51 5.89
CA SER A 53 4.28 2.97 7.07
C SER A 53 2.76 3.15 7.02
N ASN A 54 2.25 3.93 6.07
CA ASN A 54 0.82 4.17 5.92
C ASN A 54 0.31 3.86 4.52
N VAL A 55 1.16 3.36 3.62
CA VAL A 55 0.79 3.12 2.23
C VAL A 55 1.00 1.66 1.89
N VAL A 56 0.02 1.05 1.22
CA VAL A 56 0.10 -0.33 0.76
C VAL A 56 -0.01 -0.38 -0.75
N ALA A 57 0.57 -1.43 -1.36
CA ALA A 57 0.39 -1.74 -2.77
C ALA A 57 -0.61 -2.90 -2.84
N ILE A 58 -1.75 -2.66 -3.46
CA ILE A 58 -2.84 -3.64 -3.51
C ILE A 58 -3.42 -3.71 -4.92
N CYS A 59 -4.08 -4.82 -5.21
CA CYS A 59 -4.71 -5.00 -6.51
C CYS A 59 -5.93 -4.08 -6.64
N PRO A 60 -6.38 -3.80 -7.88
CA PRO A 60 -7.52 -2.88 -8.08
C PRO A 60 -8.77 -3.30 -7.34
N GLN A 61 -9.06 -4.60 -7.28
CA GLN A 61 -10.25 -5.07 -6.58
C GLN A 61 -10.16 -4.78 -5.09
N ASP A 62 -9.01 -5.09 -4.47
CA ASP A 62 -8.83 -4.84 -3.04
C ASP A 62 -8.79 -3.35 -2.73
N HIS A 63 -8.25 -2.54 -3.66
CA HIS A 63 -8.27 -1.10 -3.50
C HIS A 63 -9.69 -0.57 -3.45
N ARG A 64 -10.55 -1.05 -4.34
CA ARG A 64 -11.96 -0.66 -4.31
C ARG A 64 -12.66 -1.16 -3.07
N ARG A 65 -12.36 -2.38 -2.64
CA ARG A 65 -12.92 -2.93 -1.41
C ARG A 65 -12.51 -2.10 -0.20
N ALA A 66 -11.26 -1.63 -0.16
CA ALA A 66 -10.80 -0.80 0.95
C ALA A 66 -11.57 0.51 1.05
N HIS A 67 -12.08 1.02 -0.08
CA HIS A 67 -12.85 2.25 -0.10
C HIS A 67 -14.35 2.03 0.10
N TYR A 68 -14.91 0.95 -0.46
CA TYR A 68 -16.37 0.85 -0.62
C TYR A 68 -17.01 -0.38 -0.02
N ALA A 69 -16.23 -1.40 0.36
CA ALA A 69 -16.84 -2.63 0.85
C ALA A 69 -17.50 -2.42 2.21
N ALA A 70 -18.51 -3.26 2.50
CA ALA A 70 -19.16 -3.23 3.80
C ALA A 70 -18.16 -3.48 4.92
N GLU A 71 -17.13 -4.30 4.66
CA GLU A 71 -16.10 -4.64 5.65
C GLU A 71 -14.86 -3.75 5.54
N ARG A 72 -14.99 -2.54 4.98
CA ARG A 72 -13.82 -1.68 4.76
C ARG A 72 -13.07 -1.33 6.04
N ASP A 73 -13.76 -1.21 7.16
CA ASP A 73 -13.11 -0.90 8.42
C ASP A 73 -12.24 -2.07 8.91
N GLU A 74 -12.74 -3.30 8.70
CA GLU A 74 -11.96 -4.49 9.00
C GLU A 74 -10.76 -4.64 8.08
N ILE A 75 -10.93 -4.26 6.82
CA ILE A 75 -9.82 -4.25 5.86
C ILE A 75 -8.75 -3.26 6.32
N ALA A 76 -9.14 -2.07 6.79
CA ALA A 76 -8.20 -1.09 7.29
C ALA A 76 -7.41 -1.62 8.49
N ILE A 77 -8.08 -2.33 9.38
CA ILE A 77 -7.42 -2.95 10.53
C ILE A 77 -6.40 -3.99 10.06
N ARG A 78 -6.79 -4.83 9.10
CA ARG A 78 -5.88 -5.85 8.55
C ARG A 78 -4.67 -5.21 7.87
N LEU A 79 -4.90 -4.16 7.09
CA LEU A 79 -3.81 -3.47 6.41
C LEU A 79 -2.85 -2.83 7.41
N THR A 80 -3.38 -2.27 8.50
CA THR A 80 -2.55 -1.72 9.56
C THR A 80 -1.67 -2.81 10.19
N ALA A 81 -2.25 -3.98 10.46
CA ALA A 81 -1.49 -5.10 11.02
C ALA A 81 -0.40 -5.57 10.06
N ILE A 82 -0.71 -5.64 8.77
CA ILE A 82 0.28 -6.02 7.75
C ILE A 82 1.42 -5.00 7.72
N LEU A 83 1.09 -3.71 7.75
CA LEU A 83 2.10 -2.66 7.76
C LEU A 83 2.96 -2.71 9.02
N ASP A 84 2.34 -3.00 10.17
CA ASP A 84 3.10 -3.11 11.41
C ASP A 84 4.15 -4.20 11.31
N SER A 85 3.82 -5.33 10.69
CA SER A 85 4.75 -6.44 10.55
C SER A 85 5.87 -6.17 9.54
N LYS A 86 5.60 -5.34 8.53
CA LYS A 86 6.57 -5.02 7.48
C LYS A 86 7.12 -3.61 7.61
N GLY A 87 6.20 -2.69 7.88
CA GLY A 87 6.47 -1.26 7.74
C GLY A 87 7.38 -0.70 8.80
N ALA A 88 7.28 -1.22 10.03
CA ALA A 88 8.14 -0.71 11.09
C ALA A 88 9.62 -0.91 10.72
N THR A 89 9.96 -2.10 10.24
CA THR A 89 11.32 -2.39 9.81
C THR A 89 11.70 -1.57 8.59
N MET A 90 10.81 -1.53 7.60
CA MET A 90 11.06 -0.78 6.37
C MET A 90 11.21 0.70 6.63
N ALA A 91 10.27 1.27 7.39
CA ALA A 91 10.32 2.70 7.70
C ALA A 91 11.58 3.04 8.49
N HIS A 92 11.92 2.20 9.46
CA HIS A 92 13.10 2.42 10.28
C HIS A 92 14.37 2.39 9.44
N GLN A 93 14.50 1.40 8.58
CA GLN A 93 15.69 1.25 7.75
C GLN A 93 15.77 2.30 6.65
N SER A 94 14.64 2.62 6.03
CA SER A 94 14.60 3.51 4.88
C SER A 94 14.74 4.98 5.23
N TYR A 95 14.21 5.36 6.37
CA TYR A 95 14.10 6.77 6.74
C TYR A 95 14.95 7.17 7.94
N ALA A 96 15.58 6.21 8.58
CA ALA A 96 16.55 6.51 9.62
C ALA A 96 17.90 6.92 9.02
N THR A 97 18.08 6.61 7.76
CA THR A 97 19.28 7.00 7.03
C THR A 97 19.02 8.26 6.24
#